data_4938405ef8a2b4e0b3ab10534360199c
#
_entry.id   4938405ef8a2b4e0b3ab10534360199c
#
_cell.length_a   1.000
_cell.length_b   1.000
_cell.length_c   1.000
_cell.angle_alpha   90.00
_cell.angle_beta   90.00
_cell.angle_gamma   90.00
#
_symmetry.space_group_name_H-M   'P 1'
#
loop_
_entity.id
_entity.type
_entity.pdbx_description
1 polymer ?
#
loop_
_entity_poly.entity_id
_entity_poly.type
_entity_poly.pdbx_seq_one_letter_code
_entity_poly.pdbx_strand_id
1 'polypeptide(L)'
;VNWRNLRKAIQLARNGGVDTVVLTGRGEPTYFPDQITDYLNVLGPEFPLIELQTNGVLLAGARNDDYLKEWYDLGLTTILISVVSNDPEILRQNYMPLSRSYYDLPALIAKLRNIGYTVRLACVCTKAWMSTREQVSDFLKFARDNKVGQVTLRPLNDEYRRETAHTWIQKHKMTDKDKEGIKEYLDEVGHKLRDLPAIGTMYDVDGVGVLMSLPLTKYTHHNTEDTARNLIFFPDGTTRYDWEWEGSVLLQGDNRPLTLQDGSYW
;
A
#
# COMPACT_ATOMS: atom_id res chain seq x y z
N VAL A 1 -18.49 -9.07 -8.08
CA VAL A 1 -18.13 -7.67 -8.37
C VAL A 1 -19.27 -7.00 -9.14
N ASN A 2 -19.64 -5.79 -8.75
CA ASN A 2 -20.59 -4.99 -9.53
C ASN A 2 -19.85 -4.35 -10.74
N TRP A 3 -19.75 -5.10 -11.82
CA TRP A 3 -19.02 -4.71 -13.03
C TRP A 3 -19.57 -3.45 -13.71
N ARG A 4 -20.88 -3.22 -13.61
CA ARG A 4 -21.50 -1.98 -14.11
C ARG A 4 -20.94 -0.75 -13.41
N ASN A 5 -20.90 -0.79 -12.07
CA ASN A 5 -20.40 0.33 -11.27
C ASN A 5 -18.88 0.48 -11.42
N LEU A 6 -18.14 -0.64 -11.51
CA LEU A 6 -16.70 -0.59 -11.78
C LEU A 6 -16.39 0.15 -13.09
N ARG A 7 -17.09 -0.18 -14.19
CA ARG A 7 -16.89 0.53 -15.46
C ARG A 7 -17.21 2.02 -15.36
N LYS A 8 -18.22 2.40 -14.56
CA LYS A 8 -18.53 3.81 -14.30
C LYS A 8 -17.44 4.48 -13.46
N ALA A 9 -16.92 3.81 -12.45
CA ALA A 9 -15.81 4.31 -11.64
C ALA A 9 -14.55 4.53 -12.50
N ILE A 10 -14.23 3.59 -13.40
CA ILE A 10 -13.12 3.71 -14.35
C ILE A 10 -13.30 4.94 -15.24
N GLN A 11 -14.49 5.14 -15.81
CA GLN A 11 -14.81 6.29 -16.65
C GLN A 11 -14.64 7.62 -15.89
N LEU A 12 -15.12 7.67 -14.63
CA LEU A 12 -14.96 8.84 -13.75
C LEU A 12 -13.48 9.10 -13.45
N ALA A 13 -12.73 8.06 -13.10
CA ALA A 13 -11.30 8.15 -12.79
C ALA A 13 -10.51 8.69 -14.00
N ARG A 14 -10.72 8.13 -15.20
CA ARG A 14 -10.06 8.58 -16.42
C ARG A 14 -10.39 10.03 -16.78
N ASN A 15 -11.66 10.41 -16.68
CA ASN A 15 -12.08 11.78 -16.92
C ASN A 15 -11.49 12.78 -15.91
N GLY A 16 -11.20 12.29 -14.68
CA GLY A 16 -10.50 13.03 -13.65
C GLY A 16 -8.97 13.03 -13.75
N GLY A 17 -8.41 12.43 -14.82
CA GLY A 17 -6.96 12.40 -15.04
C GLY A 17 -6.19 11.39 -14.17
N VAL A 18 -6.88 10.38 -13.64
CA VAL A 18 -6.23 9.30 -12.88
C VAL A 18 -5.42 8.42 -13.83
N ASP A 19 -4.16 8.19 -13.50
CA ASP A 19 -3.22 7.33 -14.23
C ASP A 19 -2.83 6.07 -13.44
N THR A 20 -3.09 6.04 -12.15
CA THR A 20 -2.65 4.98 -11.24
C THR A 20 -3.82 4.34 -10.52
N VAL A 21 -3.87 3.00 -10.56
CA VAL A 21 -4.82 2.18 -9.79
C VAL A 21 -4.08 1.38 -8.74
N VAL A 22 -4.70 1.29 -7.55
CA VAL A 22 -4.16 0.48 -6.44
C VAL A 22 -5.16 -0.63 -6.11
N LEU A 23 -4.74 -1.87 -6.29
CA LEU A 23 -5.43 -3.06 -5.82
C LEU A 23 -5.02 -3.32 -4.37
N THR A 24 -5.93 -3.08 -3.45
CA THR A 24 -5.71 -3.21 -2.00
C THR A 24 -6.98 -3.65 -1.30
N GLY A 25 -6.91 -3.95 0.00
CA GLY A 25 -8.09 -4.33 0.78
C GLY A 25 -7.82 -4.31 2.28
N ARG A 26 -8.86 -4.59 3.07
CA ARG A 26 -8.73 -4.75 4.54
C ARG A 26 -8.08 -6.08 4.92
N GLY A 27 -8.03 -7.05 3.99
CA GLY A 27 -7.38 -8.34 4.12
C GLY A 27 -6.17 -8.45 3.20
N GLU A 28 -5.81 -9.67 2.84
CA GLU A 28 -4.72 -9.97 1.92
C GLU A 28 -5.28 -10.31 0.52
N PRO A 29 -5.08 -9.43 -0.49
CA PRO A 29 -5.65 -9.64 -1.83
C PRO A 29 -5.22 -10.94 -2.50
N THR A 30 -3.99 -11.40 -2.24
CA THR A 30 -3.42 -12.58 -2.89
C THR A 30 -4.04 -13.91 -2.45
N TYR A 31 -5.00 -13.90 -1.50
CA TYR A 31 -5.89 -15.04 -1.25
C TYR A 31 -6.87 -15.28 -2.39
N PHE A 32 -7.14 -14.26 -3.22
CA PHE A 32 -8.14 -14.29 -4.29
C PHE A 32 -7.49 -14.00 -5.65
N PRO A 33 -6.58 -14.87 -6.12
CA PRO A 33 -5.81 -14.61 -7.34
C PRO A 33 -6.69 -14.46 -8.58
N ASP A 34 -7.74 -15.28 -8.74
CA ASP A 34 -8.67 -15.17 -9.85
C ASP A 34 -9.38 -13.82 -9.90
N GLN A 35 -9.73 -13.27 -8.73
CA GLN A 35 -10.35 -11.95 -8.65
C GLN A 35 -9.37 -10.84 -9.06
N ILE A 36 -8.08 -10.97 -8.73
CA ILE A 36 -7.05 -10.04 -9.20
C ILE A 36 -6.96 -10.12 -10.72
N THR A 37 -6.92 -11.32 -11.30
CA THR A 37 -6.93 -11.52 -12.74
C THR A 37 -8.16 -10.87 -13.39
N ASP A 38 -9.36 -11.06 -12.83
CA ASP A 38 -10.59 -10.45 -13.33
C ASP A 38 -10.51 -8.91 -13.32
N TYR A 39 -9.98 -8.31 -12.25
CA TYR A 39 -9.77 -6.86 -12.20
C TYR A 39 -8.75 -6.41 -13.24
N LEU A 40 -7.63 -7.11 -13.38
CA LEU A 40 -6.57 -6.74 -14.32
C LEU A 40 -7.03 -6.80 -15.77
N ASN A 41 -7.88 -7.76 -16.14
CA ASN A 41 -8.50 -7.84 -17.46
C ASN A 41 -9.32 -6.59 -17.82
N VAL A 42 -9.87 -5.90 -16.82
CA VAL A 42 -10.67 -4.69 -17.03
C VAL A 42 -9.83 -3.41 -16.86
N LEU A 43 -8.88 -3.41 -15.93
CA LEU A 43 -8.09 -2.23 -15.56
C LEU A 43 -6.85 -2.05 -16.45
N GLY A 44 -6.21 -3.15 -16.87
CA GLY A 44 -4.96 -3.10 -17.64
C GLY A 44 -5.05 -2.28 -18.93
N PRO A 45 -6.11 -2.42 -19.74
CA PRO A 45 -6.30 -1.59 -20.94
C PRO A 45 -6.56 -0.10 -20.65
N GLU A 46 -6.96 0.23 -19.43
CA GLU A 46 -7.47 1.56 -19.07
C GLU A 46 -6.45 2.43 -18.31
N PHE A 47 -5.51 1.80 -17.61
CA PHE A 47 -4.57 2.51 -16.73
C PHE A 47 -3.13 2.07 -16.98
N PRO A 48 -2.19 3.02 -17.15
CA PRO A 48 -0.78 2.71 -17.39
C PRO A 48 -0.04 2.20 -16.16
N LEU A 49 -0.52 2.52 -14.96
CA LEU A 49 0.11 2.13 -13.70
C LEU A 49 -0.91 1.39 -12.82
N ILE A 50 -0.61 0.14 -12.50
CA ILE A 50 -1.41 -0.66 -11.57
C ILE A 50 -0.49 -1.23 -10.50
N GLU A 51 -0.82 -0.96 -9.24
CA GLU A 51 -0.09 -1.42 -8.06
C GLU A 51 -0.94 -2.43 -7.27
N LEU A 52 -0.35 -3.56 -6.91
CA LEU A 52 -0.91 -4.50 -5.95
C LEU A 52 -0.22 -4.33 -4.61
N GLN A 53 -1.00 -4.10 -3.54
CA GLN A 53 -0.51 -4.04 -2.17
C GLN A 53 -0.76 -5.37 -1.45
N THR A 54 0.30 -5.97 -0.89
CA THR A 54 0.26 -7.30 -0.28
C THR A 54 1.22 -7.39 0.91
N ASN A 55 1.01 -8.35 1.81
CA ASN A 55 1.99 -8.74 2.81
C ASN A 55 3.10 -9.67 2.25
N GLY A 56 2.97 -10.11 1.00
CA GLY A 56 3.95 -10.92 0.28
C GLY A 56 3.97 -12.42 0.64
N VAL A 57 3.30 -12.82 1.72
CA VAL A 57 3.38 -14.21 2.24
C VAL A 57 3.02 -15.26 1.19
N LEU A 58 1.91 -15.05 0.47
CA LEU A 58 1.47 -16.01 -0.54
C LEU A 58 2.24 -15.90 -1.86
N LEU A 59 2.90 -14.78 -2.11
CA LEU A 59 3.75 -14.59 -3.29
C LEU A 59 5.13 -15.21 -3.13
N ALA A 60 5.60 -15.42 -1.90
CA ALA A 60 6.91 -16.01 -1.63
C ALA A 60 6.97 -17.50 -2.03
N GLY A 61 5.85 -18.22 -1.90
CA GLY A 61 5.75 -19.61 -2.35
C GLY A 61 5.50 -19.73 -3.87
N ALA A 62 5.57 -20.97 -4.37
CA ALA A 62 5.35 -21.26 -5.80
C ALA A 62 3.85 -21.23 -6.21
N ARG A 63 2.93 -21.18 -5.25
CA ARG A 63 1.48 -21.30 -5.50
C ARG A 63 0.96 -20.24 -6.50
N ASN A 64 1.53 -19.04 -6.48
CA ASN A 64 1.09 -17.92 -7.30
C ASN A 64 2.07 -17.58 -8.44
N ASP A 65 3.01 -18.46 -8.78
CA ASP A 65 4.05 -18.15 -9.78
C ASP A 65 3.46 -17.95 -11.19
N ASP A 66 2.47 -18.76 -11.58
CA ASP A 66 1.80 -18.61 -12.86
C ASP A 66 0.96 -17.34 -12.90
N TYR A 67 0.25 -17.02 -11.82
CA TYR A 67 -0.49 -15.77 -11.70
C TYR A 67 0.42 -14.54 -11.78
N LEU A 68 1.60 -14.56 -11.17
CA LEU A 68 2.53 -13.43 -11.24
C LEU A 68 2.94 -13.09 -12.68
N LYS A 69 3.13 -14.09 -13.55
CA LYS A 69 3.44 -13.87 -14.97
C LYS A 69 2.23 -13.34 -15.71
N GLU A 70 1.06 -13.98 -15.51
CA GLU A 70 -0.21 -13.56 -16.10
C GLU A 70 -0.55 -12.13 -15.73
N TRP A 71 -0.45 -11.76 -14.43
CA TRP A 71 -0.75 -10.40 -13.98
C TRP A 71 0.20 -9.36 -14.57
N TYR A 72 1.48 -9.71 -14.75
CA TYR A 72 2.43 -8.83 -15.43
C TYR A 72 1.98 -8.56 -16.89
N ASP A 73 1.62 -9.61 -17.61
CA ASP A 73 1.14 -9.51 -19.00
C ASP A 73 -0.20 -8.76 -19.10
N LEU A 74 -1.05 -8.84 -18.08
CA LEU A 74 -2.31 -8.11 -17.97
C LEU A 74 -2.13 -6.63 -17.49
N GLY A 75 -0.90 -6.18 -17.29
CA GLY A 75 -0.61 -4.77 -17.01
C GLY A 75 -0.38 -4.41 -15.54
N LEU A 76 -0.26 -5.39 -14.63
CA LEU A 76 0.20 -5.11 -13.27
C LEU A 76 1.66 -4.67 -13.30
N THR A 77 1.95 -3.43 -12.92
CA THR A 77 3.29 -2.84 -13.04
C THR A 77 4.10 -2.91 -11.76
N THR A 78 3.42 -2.85 -10.62
CA THR A 78 4.08 -2.62 -9.34
C THR A 78 3.53 -3.55 -8.25
N ILE A 79 4.43 -4.17 -7.50
CA ILE A 79 4.10 -4.90 -6.28
C ILE A 79 4.64 -4.11 -5.08
N LEU A 80 3.73 -3.65 -4.22
CA LEU A 80 4.09 -3.04 -2.96
C LEU A 80 3.95 -4.08 -1.85
N ILE A 81 5.07 -4.37 -1.17
CA ILE A 81 5.11 -5.30 -0.04
C ILE A 81 5.05 -4.50 1.26
N SER A 82 4.05 -4.80 2.09
CA SER A 82 3.91 -4.21 3.42
C SER A 82 4.84 -4.88 4.40
N VAL A 83 5.66 -4.08 5.09
CA VAL A 83 6.63 -4.54 6.09
C VAL A 83 6.59 -3.65 7.34
N VAL A 84 7.23 -4.09 8.42
CA VAL A 84 7.43 -3.27 9.64
C VAL A 84 8.92 -3.15 9.97
N SER A 85 9.77 -3.95 9.33
CA SER A 85 11.22 -4.02 9.50
C SER A 85 11.84 -4.78 8.34
N ASN A 86 13.15 -4.80 8.25
CA ASN A 86 13.93 -5.73 7.41
C ASN A 86 14.42 -6.97 8.19
N ASP A 87 14.19 -7.03 9.50
CA ASP A 87 14.51 -8.16 10.35
C ASP A 87 13.47 -9.28 10.18
N PRO A 88 13.89 -10.51 9.74
CA PRO A 88 12.96 -11.61 9.50
C PRO A 88 12.18 -12.05 10.75
N GLU A 89 12.77 -11.94 11.94
CA GLU A 89 12.10 -12.33 13.18
C GLU A 89 11.02 -11.32 13.58
N ILE A 90 11.28 -10.03 13.41
CA ILE A 90 10.27 -8.97 13.61
C ILE A 90 9.13 -9.14 12.61
N LEU A 91 9.44 -9.42 11.34
CA LEU A 91 8.44 -9.68 10.31
C LEU A 91 7.60 -10.93 10.64
N ARG A 92 8.25 -12.01 11.08
CA ARG A 92 7.57 -13.26 11.50
C ARG A 92 6.57 -13.00 12.62
N GLN A 93 6.99 -12.29 13.67
CA GLN A 93 6.12 -11.99 14.82
C GLN A 93 4.89 -11.16 14.43
N ASN A 94 5.01 -10.30 13.43
CA ASN A 94 3.92 -9.40 13.03
C ASN A 94 3.00 -9.99 11.96
N TYR A 95 3.53 -10.73 11.00
CA TYR A 95 2.75 -11.24 9.86
C TYR A 95 2.47 -12.74 9.92
N MET A 96 3.34 -13.50 10.58
CA MET A 96 3.23 -14.96 10.65
C MET A 96 3.51 -15.49 12.08
N PRO A 97 2.82 -14.99 13.12
CA PRO A 97 3.17 -15.28 14.52
C PRO A 97 3.12 -16.77 14.88
N LEU A 98 2.34 -17.56 14.16
CA LEU A 98 2.21 -19.01 14.35
C LEU A 98 3.23 -19.83 13.54
N SER A 99 3.99 -19.18 12.65
CA SER A 99 5.01 -19.85 11.85
C SER A 99 6.34 -19.91 12.59
N ARG A 100 7.18 -20.91 12.24
CA ARG A 100 8.55 -21.03 12.78
C ARG A 100 9.54 -20.08 12.12
N SER A 101 9.24 -19.61 10.90
CA SER A 101 10.09 -18.69 10.13
C SER A 101 9.22 -17.75 9.30
N TYR A 102 9.80 -16.60 8.94
CA TYR A 102 9.26 -15.75 7.90
C TYR A 102 9.78 -16.22 6.53
N TYR A 103 9.12 -15.81 5.45
CA TYR A 103 9.65 -16.09 4.13
C TYR A 103 10.90 -15.22 3.85
N ASP A 104 11.72 -15.66 2.89
CA ASP A 104 12.90 -14.92 2.44
C ASP A 104 12.46 -13.70 1.61
N LEU A 105 12.42 -12.52 2.26
CA LEU A 105 12.02 -11.26 1.62
C LEU A 105 12.97 -10.87 0.47
N PRO A 106 14.32 -10.95 0.61
CA PRO A 106 15.24 -10.77 -0.50
C PRO A 106 14.95 -11.66 -1.71
N ALA A 107 14.69 -12.95 -1.47
CA ALA A 107 14.36 -13.89 -2.56
C ALA A 107 13.04 -13.52 -3.26
N LEU A 108 12.02 -13.10 -2.52
CA LEU A 108 10.77 -12.62 -3.11
C LEU A 108 11.00 -11.35 -3.97
N ILE A 109 11.74 -10.38 -3.45
CA ILE A 109 12.07 -9.15 -4.19
C ILE A 109 12.80 -9.51 -5.51
N ALA A 110 13.80 -10.39 -5.45
CA ALA A 110 14.53 -10.84 -6.63
C ALA A 110 13.61 -11.54 -7.64
N LYS A 111 12.73 -12.44 -7.17
CA LYS A 111 11.74 -13.14 -7.99
C LYS A 111 10.82 -12.17 -8.75
N LEU A 112 10.23 -11.22 -8.05
CA LEU A 112 9.32 -10.22 -8.64
C LEU A 112 10.05 -9.35 -9.67
N ARG A 113 11.26 -8.90 -9.36
CA ARG A 113 12.07 -8.10 -10.28
C ARG A 113 12.51 -8.88 -11.54
N ASN A 114 12.79 -10.17 -11.40
CA ASN A 114 13.12 -11.03 -12.54
C ASN A 114 11.95 -11.23 -13.51
N ILE A 115 10.71 -11.12 -13.04
CA ILE A 115 9.51 -11.08 -13.89
C ILE A 115 9.40 -9.73 -14.62
N GLY A 116 9.86 -8.64 -14.02
CA GLY A 116 9.81 -7.29 -14.57
C GLY A 116 9.10 -6.28 -13.68
N TYR A 117 8.58 -6.69 -12.53
CA TYR A 117 7.87 -5.78 -11.62
C TYR A 117 8.75 -4.70 -11.01
N THR A 118 8.20 -3.51 -10.88
CA THR A 118 8.69 -2.53 -9.91
C THR A 118 8.31 -3.00 -8.52
N VAL A 119 9.31 -3.19 -7.64
CA VAL A 119 9.06 -3.56 -6.23
C VAL A 119 9.18 -2.34 -5.35
N ARG A 120 8.16 -2.15 -4.50
CA ARG A 120 8.11 -1.11 -3.48
C ARG A 120 7.95 -1.75 -2.10
N LEU A 121 8.53 -1.12 -1.07
CA LEU A 121 8.30 -1.50 0.32
C LEU A 121 7.55 -0.39 1.04
N ALA A 122 6.43 -0.73 1.70
CA ALA A 122 5.75 0.19 2.61
C ALA A 122 6.01 -0.25 4.04
N CYS A 123 6.81 0.54 4.76
CA CYS A 123 7.14 0.26 6.16
C CYS A 123 6.22 1.02 7.10
N VAL A 124 5.46 0.29 7.92
CA VAL A 124 4.68 0.87 9.01
C VAL A 124 5.63 1.18 10.16
N CYS A 125 5.84 2.46 10.43
CA CYS A 125 6.77 2.94 11.44
C CYS A 125 6.09 3.01 12.81
N THR A 126 6.66 2.32 13.79
CA THR A 126 6.20 2.30 15.18
C THR A 126 7.32 2.70 16.11
N LYS A 127 6.99 3.02 17.36
CA LYS A 127 8.00 3.35 18.41
C LYS A 127 9.01 2.23 18.64
N ALA A 128 8.60 0.95 18.47
CA ALA A 128 9.48 -0.19 18.64
C ALA A 128 10.37 -0.45 17.40
N TRP A 129 9.82 -0.16 16.23
CA TRP A 129 10.47 -0.43 14.96
C TRP A 129 10.36 0.78 14.04
N MET A 130 11.45 1.12 13.38
CA MET A 130 11.52 2.19 12.40
C MET A 130 11.24 3.59 12.99
N SER A 131 11.75 3.83 14.21
CA SER A 131 11.62 5.12 14.93
C SER A 131 12.95 5.85 15.13
N THR A 132 14.06 5.21 14.84
CA THR A 132 15.40 5.81 14.99
C THR A 132 16.11 5.94 13.64
N ARG A 133 17.08 6.84 13.60
CA ARG A 133 17.94 7.11 12.47
C ARG A 133 18.67 5.85 11.98
N GLU A 134 19.19 5.05 12.91
CA GLU A 134 19.92 3.82 12.64
C GLU A 134 19.00 2.79 11.98
N GLN A 135 17.80 2.59 12.52
CA GLN A 135 16.83 1.66 11.97
C GLN A 135 16.43 2.04 10.54
N VAL A 136 16.20 3.33 10.27
CA VAL A 136 15.87 3.81 8.92
C VAL A 136 17.07 3.66 8.00
N SER A 137 18.28 3.99 8.45
CA SER A 137 19.51 3.80 7.67
C SER A 137 19.71 2.35 7.25
N ASP A 138 19.58 1.41 8.18
CA ASP A 138 19.72 -0.03 7.91
C ASP A 138 18.64 -0.52 6.94
N PHE A 139 17.41 -0.02 7.08
CA PHE A 139 16.31 -0.38 6.17
C PHE A 139 16.52 0.17 4.76
N LEU A 140 17.00 1.41 4.62
CA LEU A 140 17.31 1.98 3.31
C LEU A 140 18.50 1.28 2.66
N LYS A 141 19.52 0.90 3.44
CA LYS A 141 20.61 0.07 2.97
C LYS A 141 20.10 -1.28 2.46
N PHE A 142 19.22 -1.96 3.23
CA PHE A 142 18.56 -3.20 2.81
C PHE A 142 17.81 -3.01 1.49
N ALA A 143 17.02 -1.94 1.36
CA ALA A 143 16.27 -1.64 0.14
C ALA A 143 17.19 -1.46 -1.08
N ARG A 144 18.28 -0.71 -0.93
CA ARG A 144 19.27 -0.49 -1.97
C ARG A 144 19.96 -1.80 -2.38
N ASP A 145 20.44 -2.58 -1.41
CA ASP A 145 21.18 -3.82 -1.66
C ASP A 145 20.30 -4.86 -2.39
N ASN A 146 18.97 -4.83 -2.15
CA ASN A 146 17.98 -5.65 -2.84
C ASN A 146 17.35 -4.97 -4.08
N LYS A 147 17.85 -3.79 -4.46
CA LYS A 147 17.38 -3.03 -5.65
C LYS A 147 15.88 -2.74 -5.61
N VAL A 148 15.36 -2.42 -4.46
CA VAL A 148 13.99 -1.91 -4.29
C VAL A 148 13.90 -0.51 -4.88
N GLY A 149 12.91 -0.26 -5.74
CA GLY A 149 12.79 1.02 -6.44
C GLY A 149 12.32 2.16 -5.53
N GLN A 150 11.47 1.85 -4.56
CA GLN A 150 10.91 2.86 -3.67
C GLN A 150 10.55 2.30 -2.30
N VAL A 151 10.77 3.11 -1.27
CA VAL A 151 10.38 2.89 0.12
C VAL A 151 9.36 3.95 0.54
N THR A 152 8.30 3.53 1.21
CA THR A 152 7.38 4.44 1.91
C THR A 152 7.52 4.22 3.41
N LEU A 153 7.96 5.22 4.15
CA LEU A 153 7.93 5.25 5.61
C LEU A 153 6.57 5.82 6.04
N ARG A 154 5.78 4.99 6.71
CA ARG A 154 4.39 5.31 7.06
C ARG A 154 4.21 5.27 8.58
N PRO A 155 4.29 6.41 9.27
CA PRO A 155 4.00 6.49 10.70
C PRO A 155 2.57 6.02 11.00
N LEU A 156 2.39 5.31 12.13
CA LEU A 156 1.06 4.94 12.59
C LEU A 156 0.21 6.19 12.80
N ASN A 157 -0.99 6.16 12.24
CA ASN A 157 -2.01 7.19 12.45
C ASN A 157 -2.83 6.88 13.71
N ASP A 158 -3.12 7.89 14.53
CA ASP A 158 -3.86 7.78 15.79
C ASP A 158 -5.36 8.13 15.69
N GLU A 159 -5.87 8.40 14.52
CA GLU A 159 -7.28 8.81 14.31
C GLU A 159 -8.27 7.64 14.21
N TYR A 160 -7.89 6.42 14.61
CA TYR A 160 -8.81 5.28 14.60
C TYR A 160 -9.90 5.43 15.66
N ARG A 161 -11.19 5.33 15.22
CA ARG A 161 -12.38 5.49 16.05
C ARG A 161 -12.72 4.31 16.98
N ARG A 162 -12.06 3.14 16.81
CA ARG A 162 -12.32 1.95 17.64
C ARG A 162 -11.45 2.02 18.89
N GLU A 163 -12.07 2.00 20.08
CA GLU A 163 -11.37 2.11 21.37
C GLU A 163 -10.20 1.12 21.55
N THR A 164 -10.38 -0.13 21.17
CA THR A 164 -9.32 -1.15 21.29
C THR A 164 -8.12 -0.88 20.40
N ALA A 165 -8.35 -0.49 19.14
CA ALA A 165 -7.30 -0.10 18.21
C ALA A 165 -6.62 1.19 18.66
N HIS A 166 -7.41 2.16 19.16
CA HIS A 166 -6.88 3.43 19.66
C HIS A 166 -5.87 3.23 20.79
N THR A 167 -6.19 2.43 21.81
CA THR A 167 -5.29 2.14 22.93
C THR A 167 -3.97 1.51 22.47
N TRP A 168 -4.04 0.54 21.55
CA TRP A 168 -2.84 -0.09 21.00
C TRP A 168 -1.99 0.93 20.22
N ILE A 169 -2.61 1.73 19.36
CA ILE A 169 -1.94 2.74 18.55
C ILE A 169 -1.26 3.77 19.44
N GLN A 170 -1.94 4.31 20.46
CA GLN A 170 -1.35 5.28 21.39
C GLN A 170 -0.09 4.75 22.09
N LYS A 171 -0.07 3.44 22.38
CA LYS A 171 1.09 2.79 22.99
C LYS A 171 2.28 2.62 22.02
N HIS A 172 1.99 2.44 20.72
CA HIS A 172 2.99 2.01 19.74
C HIS A 172 3.32 3.08 18.69
N LYS A 173 2.58 4.17 18.62
CA LYS A 173 2.87 5.27 17.69
C LYS A 173 4.20 5.95 18.03
N MET A 174 4.84 6.43 17.00
CA MET A 174 6.01 7.30 17.13
C MET A 174 5.64 8.62 17.81
N THR A 175 6.57 9.17 18.58
CA THR A 175 6.46 10.54 19.07
C THR A 175 6.75 11.54 17.94
N ASP A 176 6.34 12.79 18.11
CA ASP A 176 6.68 13.82 17.12
C ASP A 176 8.18 14.06 17.02
N LYS A 177 8.91 13.88 18.13
CA LYS A 177 10.37 13.92 18.16
C LYS A 177 10.98 12.79 17.30
N ASP A 178 10.44 11.57 17.35
CA ASP A 178 10.91 10.46 16.52
C ASP A 178 10.70 10.77 15.03
N LYS A 179 9.52 11.31 14.68
CA LYS A 179 9.20 11.69 13.29
C LYS A 179 10.13 12.79 12.79
N GLU A 180 10.36 13.83 13.61
CA GLU A 180 11.26 14.93 13.27
C GLU A 180 12.70 14.43 13.10
N GLY A 181 13.18 13.56 14.01
CA GLY A 181 14.52 12.97 13.91
C GLY A 181 14.73 12.14 12.63
N ILE A 182 13.70 11.42 12.16
CA ILE A 182 13.75 10.73 10.86
C ILE A 182 13.77 11.74 9.72
N LYS A 183 12.94 12.77 9.79
CA LYS A 183 12.90 13.81 8.76
C LYS A 183 14.24 14.53 8.65
N GLU A 184 14.84 14.95 9.77
CA GLU A 184 16.16 15.56 9.81
C GLU A 184 17.24 14.64 9.20
N TYR A 185 17.15 13.34 9.49
CA TYR A 185 18.05 12.35 8.89
C TYR A 185 17.89 12.29 7.37
N LEU A 186 16.66 12.25 6.86
CA LEU A 186 16.41 12.22 5.43
C LEU A 186 16.83 13.55 4.74
N ASP A 187 16.65 14.67 5.42
CA ASP A 187 17.11 15.99 4.94
C ASP A 187 18.65 16.06 4.88
N GLU A 188 19.36 15.33 5.77
CA GLU A 188 20.83 15.29 5.81
C GLU A 188 21.43 14.37 4.73
N VAL A 189 20.87 13.15 4.55
CA VAL A 189 21.49 12.13 3.69
C VAL A 189 20.86 12.05 2.30
N GLY A 190 19.65 12.59 2.13
CA GLY A 190 18.86 12.47 0.91
C GLY A 190 18.85 13.76 0.09
N HIS A 191 18.65 13.59 -1.20
CA HIS A 191 18.29 14.70 -2.08
C HIS A 191 16.77 14.83 -2.11
N LYS A 192 16.25 15.95 -1.61
CA LYS A 192 14.81 16.22 -1.65
C LYS A 192 14.35 16.41 -3.10
N LEU A 193 13.48 15.52 -3.56
CA LEU A 193 12.95 15.56 -4.93
C LEU A 193 11.70 16.43 -5.03
N ARG A 194 10.76 16.24 -4.10
CA ARG A 194 9.45 16.91 -4.19
C ARG A 194 8.68 16.86 -2.87
N ASP A 195 7.96 17.93 -2.55
CA ASP A 195 6.85 17.87 -1.60
C ASP A 195 5.57 17.49 -2.34
N LEU A 196 4.90 16.48 -1.82
CA LEU A 196 3.61 16.01 -2.32
C LEU A 196 2.53 16.49 -1.34
N PRO A 197 1.73 17.50 -1.69
CA PRO A 197 0.70 18.04 -0.79
C PRO A 197 -0.18 16.92 -0.21
N ALA A 198 -0.39 16.94 1.10
CA ALA A 198 -1.17 15.95 1.86
C ALA A 198 -0.70 14.48 1.75
N ILE A 199 0.44 14.20 1.11
CA ILE A 199 1.02 12.86 0.98
C ILE A 199 2.30 12.73 1.79
N GLY A 200 3.22 13.67 1.64
CA GLY A 200 4.53 13.65 2.28
C GLY A 200 5.63 14.26 1.43
N THR A 201 6.86 14.02 1.85
CA THR A 201 8.06 14.49 1.14
C THR A 201 8.79 13.32 0.50
N MET A 202 9.18 13.50 -0.75
CA MET A 202 9.91 12.53 -1.55
C MET A 202 11.39 12.87 -1.57
N TYR A 203 12.25 11.88 -1.30
CA TYR A 203 13.71 11.99 -1.34
C TYR A 203 14.30 10.94 -2.27
N ASP A 204 15.46 11.21 -2.82
CA ASP A 204 16.40 10.20 -3.31
C ASP A 204 17.47 9.99 -2.24
N VAL A 205 17.63 8.76 -1.80
CA VAL A 205 18.70 8.37 -0.86
C VAL A 205 19.51 7.27 -1.53
N ASP A 206 20.67 7.60 -2.04
CA ASP A 206 21.56 6.67 -2.75
C ASP A 206 20.86 5.85 -3.86
N GLY A 207 19.98 6.47 -4.63
CA GLY A 207 19.24 5.85 -5.73
C GLY A 207 17.97 5.11 -5.30
N VAL A 208 17.60 5.17 -4.03
CA VAL A 208 16.31 4.66 -3.53
C VAL A 208 15.35 5.84 -3.36
N GLY A 209 14.20 5.79 -4.03
CA GLY A 209 13.13 6.77 -3.79
C GLY A 209 12.50 6.56 -2.42
N VAL A 210 12.54 7.55 -1.55
CA VAL A 210 12.00 7.46 -0.18
C VAL A 210 10.86 8.44 0.01
N LEU A 211 9.66 7.94 0.27
CA LEU A 211 8.52 8.75 0.66
C LEU A 211 8.37 8.75 2.18
N MET A 212 8.60 9.87 2.82
CA MET A 212 8.16 10.09 4.20
C MET A 212 6.70 10.52 4.18
N SER A 213 5.80 9.57 4.43
CA SER A 213 4.37 9.79 4.35
C SER A 213 3.86 10.59 5.55
N LEU A 214 3.06 11.61 5.29
CA LEU A 214 2.27 12.27 6.32
C LEU A 214 1.12 11.36 6.76
N PRO A 215 0.73 11.38 8.04
CA PRO A 215 -0.50 10.73 8.47
C PRO A 215 -1.67 11.27 7.63
N LEU A 216 -2.56 10.37 7.20
CA LEU A 216 -3.83 10.77 6.59
C LEU A 216 -4.73 11.30 7.72
N THR A 217 -4.60 12.57 8.05
CA THR A 217 -5.41 13.21 9.07
C THR A 217 -6.63 13.87 8.41
N LYS A 218 -7.70 14.09 9.18
CA LYS A 218 -8.87 14.86 8.72
C LYS A 218 -8.47 16.22 8.15
N TYR A 219 -7.39 16.83 8.66
CA TYR A 219 -6.89 18.13 8.24
C TYR A 219 -6.14 18.09 6.90
N THR A 220 -5.54 16.95 6.55
CA THR A 220 -4.86 16.81 5.24
C THR A 220 -5.85 16.65 4.09
N HIS A 221 -7.10 16.22 4.36
CA HIS A 221 -8.15 16.15 3.35
C HIS A 221 -8.76 17.52 2.99
N HIS A 222 -8.70 18.50 3.92
CA HIS A 222 -9.34 19.81 3.71
C HIS A 222 -8.45 20.86 3.03
N ASN A 223 -7.16 20.61 2.89
CA ASN A 223 -6.21 21.59 2.34
C ASN A 223 -5.86 21.38 0.86
N THR A 224 -6.47 20.42 0.18
CA THR A 224 -6.35 20.28 -1.27
C THR A 224 -7.57 20.91 -1.92
N GLU A 225 -7.49 22.20 -2.19
CA GLU A 225 -8.51 22.93 -2.93
C GLU A 225 -8.77 22.21 -4.26
N ASP A 226 -10.05 21.91 -4.51
CA ASP A 226 -10.66 21.53 -5.79
C ASP A 226 -10.44 20.12 -6.39
N THR A 227 -9.75 19.17 -5.75
CA THR A 227 -9.61 17.82 -6.33
C THR A 227 -9.89 16.69 -5.35
N ALA A 228 -10.72 15.72 -5.74
CA ALA A 228 -10.84 14.47 -5.01
C ALA A 228 -9.53 13.68 -5.16
N ARG A 229 -8.86 13.40 -4.03
CA ARG A 229 -7.57 12.71 -4.01
C ARG A 229 -7.66 11.25 -4.44
N ASN A 230 -8.76 10.59 -4.11
CA ASN A 230 -8.99 9.18 -4.37
C ASN A 230 -10.39 8.95 -4.90
N LEU A 231 -10.51 7.99 -5.80
CA LEU A 231 -11.76 7.36 -6.13
C LEU A 231 -11.67 5.92 -5.66
N ILE A 232 -12.56 5.52 -4.74
CA ILE A 232 -12.49 4.24 -4.05
C ILE A 232 -13.66 3.40 -4.47
N PHE A 233 -13.37 2.25 -5.08
CA PHE A 233 -14.37 1.26 -5.43
C PHE A 233 -14.38 0.15 -4.38
N PHE A 234 -15.55 -0.09 -3.78
CA PHE A 234 -15.75 -1.11 -2.77
C PHE A 234 -16.34 -2.39 -3.40
N PRO A 235 -16.20 -3.55 -2.74
CA PRO A 235 -16.66 -4.84 -3.28
C PRO A 235 -18.16 -4.91 -3.56
N ASP A 236 -18.98 -4.20 -2.80
CA ASP A 236 -20.43 -4.10 -3.01
C ASP A 236 -20.78 -3.26 -4.25
N GLY A 237 -19.78 -2.67 -4.91
CA GLY A 237 -19.94 -1.77 -6.03
C GLY A 237 -20.17 -0.30 -5.64
N THR A 238 -20.15 0.04 -4.36
CA THR A 238 -20.16 1.42 -3.91
C THR A 238 -18.87 2.11 -4.35
N THR A 239 -19.00 3.31 -4.90
CA THR A 239 -17.85 4.16 -5.24
C THR A 239 -17.88 5.42 -4.41
N ARG A 240 -16.77 5.75 -3.75
CA ARG A 240 -16.61 6.90 -2.86
C ARG A 240 -15.36 7.69 -3.20
N TYR A 241 -15.33 8.96 -2.80
CA TYR A 241 -14.10 9.77 -2.85
C TYR A 241 -13.39 9.88 -1.48
N ASP A 242 -13.95 9.26 -0.42
CA ASP A 242 -13.37 9.21 0.92
C ASP A 242 -13.61 7.85 1.58
N TRP A 243 -12.64 7.39 2.40
CA TRP A 243 -12.68 6.08 3.08
C TRP A 243 -13.65 6.05 4.27
N GLU A 244 -13.82 7.17 4.95
CA GLU A 244 -14.47 7.22 6.27
C GLU A 244 -15.89 7.77 6.21
N TRP A 245 -16.14 8.74 5.32
CA TRP A 245 -17.41 9.47 5.32
C TRP A 245 -18.45 8.80 4.45
N GLU A 246 -19.57 8.39 5.09
CA GLU A 246 -20.69 7.76 4.37
C GLU A 246 -21.31 8.68 3.31
N GLY A 247 -21.29 10.00 3.54
CA GLY A 247 -21.77 10.99 2.58
C GLY A 247 -20.90 11.17 1.33
N SER A 248 -19.74 10.52 1.26
CA SER A 248 -18.83 10.62 0.11
C SER A 248 -19.20 9.72 -1.08
N VAL A 249 -20.39 9.15 -1.10
CA VAL A 249 -20.84 8.21 -2.13
C VAL A 249 -21.09 8.92 -3.45
N LEU A 250 -20.46 8.43 -4.52
CA LEU A 250 -20.70 8.83 -5.91
C LEU A 250 -21.59 7.84 -6.65
N LEU A 251 -21.37 6.54 -6.42
CA LEU A 251 -22.22 5.48 -6.97
C LEU A 251 -22.63 4.57 -5.80
N GLN A 252 -23.93 4.32 -5.72
CA GLN A 252 -24.48 3.40 -4.73
C GLN A 252 -24.25 1.96 -5.18
N GLY A 253 -23.71 1.14 -4.30
CA GLY A 253 -23.58 -0.30 -4.49
C GLY A 253 -24.91 -1.05 -4.35
N ASP A 254 -24.86 -2.35 -4.57
CA ASP A 254 -25.99 -3.24 -4.33
C ASP A 254 -26.19 -3.43 -2.81
N ASN A 255 -27.40 -3.20 -2.32
CA ASN A 255 -27.78 -3.47 -0.93
C ASN A 255 -27.96 -4.98 -0.65
N ARG A 256 -27.61 -5.87 -1.57
CA ARG A 256 -27.69 -7.32 -1.34
C ARG A 256 -26.63 -7.75 -0.35
N PRO A 257 -26.96 -8.64 0.60
CA PRO A 257 -25.93 -9.26 1.43
C PRO A 257 -24.89 -9.92 0.51
N LEU A 258 -23.61 -9.66 0.79
CA LEU A 258 -22.51 -10.32 0.10
C LEU A 258 -22.61 -11.83 0.42
N THR A 259 -22.96 -12.64 -0.55
CA THR A 259 -23.01 -14.09 -0.37
C THR A 259 -21.70 -14.70 -0.85
N LEU A 260 -21.33 -15.83 -0.27
CA LEU A 260 -20.15 -16.59 -0.67
C LEU A 260 -20.11 -16.93 -2.17
N GLN A 261 -21.30 -16.96 -2.82
CA GLN A 261 -21.45 -17.26 -4.25
C GLN A 261 -21.16 -16.06 -5.16
N ASP A 262 -21.21 -14.83 -4.62
CA ASP A 262 -20.99 -13.60 -5.40
C ASP A 262 -19.50 -13.22 -5.48
N GLY A 263 -18.58 -14.05 -4.99
CA GLY A 263 -17.12 -13.77 -4.98
C GLY A 263 -16.70 -12.61 -4.10
N SER A 264 -17.60 -12.13 -3.23
CA SER A 264 -17.39 -10.98 -2.38
C SER A 264 -17.02 -11.42 -0.95
N TYR A 265 -15.79 -11.88 -0.79
CA TYR A 265 -15.21 -12.19 0.52
C TYR A 265 -14.44 -10.97 1.05
N TRP A 266 -14.87 -10.50 2.23
CA TRP A 266 -14.16 -9.48 3.03
C TRP A 266 -14.18 -9.81 4.50
#